data_e29d4cd180d4d04e4808f3b5855ca478
#
_entry.id   e29d4cd180d4d04e4808f3b5855ca478
#
_cell.length_a   1.000
_cell.length_b   1.000
_cell.length_c   1.000
_cell.angle_alpha   90.00
_cell.angle_beta   90.00
_cell.angle_gamma   90.00
#
_symmetry.space_group_name_H-M   'P 1'
#
loop_
_entity.id
_entity.type
_entity.pdbx_description
1 polymer ?
#
loop_
_entity_poly.entity_id
_entity_poly.type
_entity_poly.pdbx_seq_one_letter_code
_entity_poly.pdbx_strand_id
1 'polypeptide(L)'
;MFVDRVQIEVAAGNGGRGCKSFRREKYIPLGGPDGGNGGDGGSVIMRAQAGVDSLAPLAHRKQWRGASGESGGPANCHGRMAEDLVLLVPPGTVVIDETTGLVLKDLATPGESIVAAKGGAGGWGNLHFKSSTNRAPRETTPGEKGEVRRLLLELKVIADVGLVGKPNAGKSTLLSRLSRARPEIADYAFTTKKPMLGIVAVSRDRSFVLADLPGLIEGAHAGIGLGHEFLRHVERAGILVHVVEPAPADGSDPLLNYRAIRDELVRYDERLGRRPEIVIVSKAELPGTEEIREALSAQIGRDVIAVSAVTGQGLDRLLNAIVTQLDAP
;
A
#
# COMPACT_ATOMS: atom_id res chain seq x y z
N MET A 1 13.64 -0.91 5.79
CA MET A 1 12.94 -2.13 6.24
C MET A 1 11.55 -2.13 5.61
N PHE A 2 11.22 -3.15 4.85
CA PHE A 2 9.91 -3.31 4.25
C PHE A 2 8.97 -4.01 5.24
N VAL A 3 7.77 -3.48 5.44
CA VAL A 3 6.76 -4.05 6.33
C VAL A 3 5.46 -4.17 5.55
N ASP A 4 4.97 -5.39 5.39
CA ASP A 4 3.76 -5.75 4.64
C ASP A 4 2.55 -6.03 5.55
N ARG A 5 2.82 -6.23 6.85
CA ARG A 5 1.78 -6.50 7.83
C ARG A 5 2.06 -5.74 9.12
N VAL A 6 1.06 -5.00 9.60
CA VAL A 6 1.18 -4.23 10.84
C VAL A 6 -0.13 -4.22 11.61
N GLN A 7 -0.02 -4.36 12.92
CA GLN A 7 -1.14 -4.20 13.84
C GLN A 7 -1.05 -2.83 14.50
N ILE A 8 -2.13 -2.05 14.42
CA ILE A 8 -2.23 -0.74 15.05
C ILE A 8 -3.56 -0.60 15.79
N GLU A 9 -3.54 0.21 16.82
CA GLU A 9 -4.74 0.69 17.50
C GLU A 9 -5.01 2.12 17.05
N VAL A 10 -6.21 2.36 16.56
CA VAL A 10 -6.68 3.69 16.17
C VAL A 10 -7.77 4.13 17.13
N ALA A 11 -7.66 5.33 17.68
CA ALA A 11 -8.64 5.95 18.55
C ALA A 11 -9.00 7.32 17.98
N ALA A 12 -10.23 7.50 17.57
CA ALA A 12 -10.73 8.80 17.16
C ALA A 12 -10.88 9.76 18.33
N GLY A 13 -10.92 11.04 18.05
CA GLY A 13 -11.11 12.07 19.05
C GLY A 13 -12.49 12.05 19.69
N ASN A 14 -12.57 12.40 20.95
CA ASN A 14 -13.85 12.57 21.63
C ASN A 14 -14.49 13.91 21.24
N GLY A 15 -15.79 14.00 21.23
CA GLY A 15 -16.52 15.25 21.13
C GLY A 15 -16.27 16.13 22.35
N GLY A 16 -16.22 17.44 22.14
CA GLY A 16 -16.14 18.44 23.21
C GLY A 16 -17.45 18.50 24.01
N ARG A 17 -17.35 18.91 25.27
CA ARG A 17 -18.52 19.05 26.16
C ARG A 17 -19.33 20.30 25.79
N GLY A 18 -20.66 20.23 25.83
CA GLY A 18 -21.52 21.40 25.78
C GLY A 18 -21.38 22.32 27.01
N CYS A 19 -21.50 23.62 26.80
CA CYS A 19 -21.36 24.63 27.85
C CYS A 19 -22.69 24.88 28.57
N LYS A 20 -22.61 25.07 29.88
CA LYS A 20 -23.72 25.59 30.69
C LYS A 20 -23.43 27.04 31.04
N SER A 21 -24.08 27.97 30.38
CA SER A 21 -23.91 29.40 30.60
C SER A 21 -25.21 30.14 30.47
N PHE A 22 -25.28 31.29 31.10
CA PHE A 22 -26.43 32.22 31.07
C PHE A 22 -25.92 33.62 30.80
N ARG A 23 -26.56 34.34 29.92
CA ARG A 23 -26.28 35.71 29.54
C ARG A 23 -26.31 36.61 30.77
N ARG A 24 -25.26 37.39 31.00
CA ARG A 24 -25.17 38.38 32.06
C ARG A 24 -24.69 39.70 31.47
N GLU A 25 -25.52 40.73 31.57
CA GLU A 25 -25.21 42.05 31.09
C GLU A 25 -25.61 43.11 32.16
N LYS A 26 -25.03 44.29 32.02
CA LYS A 26 -25.42 45.45 32.86
C LYS A 26 -26.88 45.72 32.67
N TYR A 27 -27.73 45.63 33.54
CA TYR A 27 -29.21 45.74 33.50
C TYR A 27 -29.96 44.47 33.11
N ILE A 28 -29.33 43.33 32.84
CA ILE A 28 -29.96 42.05 32.62
C ILE A 28 -29.37 40.99 33.56
N PRO A 29 -29.74 40.98 34.84
CA PRO A 29 -29.18 40.08 35.83
C PRO A 29 -29.61 38.62 35.63
N LEU A 30 -30.76 38.37 34.98
CA LEU A 30 -31.33 37.07 34.72
C LEU A 30 -31.53 36.86 33.19
N GLY A 31 -30.41 36.76 32.45
CA GLY A 31 -30.44 36.46 31.02
C GLY A 31 -30.80 35.02 30.75
N GLY A 32 -31.21 34.72 29.52
CA GLY A 32 -31.48 33.36 29.06
C GLY A 32 -30.24 32.49 28.94
N PRO A 33 -30.40 31.18 28.67
CA PRO A 33 -29.30 30.28 28.41
C PRO A 33 -28.54 30.73 27.15
N ASP A 34 -27.20 30.71 27.19
CA ASP A 34 -26.32 31.13 26.12
C ASP A 34 -25.07 30.21 25.98
N GLY A 35 -25.13 29.01 26.56
CA GLY A 35 -24.04 28.03 26.42
C GLY A 35 -24.02 27.41 25.03
N GLY A 36 -22.84 27.47 24.39
CA GLY A 36 -22.56 26.87 23.08
C GLY A 36 -22.37 25.36 23.15
N ASN A 37 -22.47 24.70 22.00
CA ASN A 37 -22.20 23.28 21.85
C ASN A 37 -20.70 23.00 21.84
N GLY A 38 -20.28 21.78 22.21
CA GLY A 38 -18.93 21.30 21.97
C GLY A 38 -18.70 21.03 20.47
N GLY A 39 -17.46 21.03 20.05
CA GLY A 39 -17.06 20.63 18.70
C GLY A 39 -16.93 19.12 18.58
N ASP A 40 -17.05 18.59 17.37
CA ASP A 40 -16.86 17.18 17.10
C ASP A 40 -15.38 16.78 17.20
N GLY A 41 -15.11 15.54 17.60
CA GLY A 41 -13.78 14.93 17.59
C GLY A 41 -13.35 14.56 16.18
N GLY A 42 -12.04 14.60 15.90
CA GLY A 42 -11.47 14.22 14.62
C GLY A 42 -11.52 12.71 14.41
N SER A 43 -11.90 12.28 13.22
CA SER A 43 -11.88 10.88 12.81
C SER A 43 -10.46 10.45 12.45
N VAL A 44 -10.22 9.11 12.41
CA VAL A 44 -9.00 8.55 11.85
C VAL A 44 -9.34 7.97 10.47
N ILE A 45 -8.68 8.50 9.45
CA ILE A 45 -8.90 8.14 8.05
C ILE A 45 -7.64 7.46 7.52
N MET A 46 -7.80 6.31 6.88
CA MET A 46 -6.73 5.69 6.09
C MET A 46 -6.90 6.04 4.62
N ARG A 47 -5.81 6.42 3.97
CA ARG A 47 -5.82 6.80 2.55
C ARG A 47 -4.66 6.16 1.82
N ALA A 48 -4.96 5.47 0.71
CA ALA A 48 -3.95 4.98 -0.20
C ALA A 48 -3.30 6.15 -0.95
N GLN A 49 -1.97 6.19 -0.97
CA GLN A 49 -1.21 7.24 -1.65
C GLN A 49 -0.09 6.64 -2.49
N ALA A 50 0.01 7.07 -3.74
CA ALA A 50 1.13 6.72 -4.61
C ALA A 50 2.45 7.22 -4.00
N GLY A 51 3.52 6.43 -4.14
CA GLY A 51 4.83 6.75 -3.56
C GLY A 51 4.99 6.34 -2.09
N VAL A 52 3.97 5.75 -1.48
CA VAL A 52 4.09 5.04 -0.20
C VAL A 52 4.24 3.55 -0.51
N ASP A 53 5.42 2.98 -0.25
CA ASP A 53 5.77 1.63 -0.71
C ASP A 53 5.76 0.59 0.42
N SER A 54 5.57 1.01 1.67
CA SER A 54 5.64 0.11 2.84
C SER A 54 4.79 0.60 4.00
N LEU A 55 4.33 -0.32 4.84
CA LEU A 55 3.66 -0.02 6.11
C LEU A 55 4.65 0.31 7.25
N ALA A 56 5.97 0.36 6.96
CA ALA A 56 7.00 0.64 7.97
C ALA A 56 6.76 1.93 8.78
N PRO A 57 6.29 3.05 8.21
CA PRO A 57 5.98 4.25 8.99
C PRO A 57 4.93 4.03 10.08
N LEU A 58 3.99 3.10 9.85
CA LEU A 58 2.95 2.76 10.82
C LEU A 58 3.41 1.74 11.87
N ALA A 59 4.42 0.93 11.55
CA ALA A 59 4.96 -0.09 12.46
C ALA A 59 5.69 0.50 13.67
N HIS A 60 6.27 1.71 13.55
CA HIS A 60 7.01 2.35 14.63
C HIS A 60 6.11 2.86 15.76
N ARG A 61 4.83 3.07 15.50
CA ARG A 61 3.87 3.57 16.49
C ARG A 61 2.62 2.70 16.50
N LYS A 62 2.38 2.02 17.63
CA LYS A 62 1.24 1.10 17.77
C LYS A 62 -0.11 1.79 17.99
N GLN A 63 -0.12 3.03 18.46
CA GLN A 63 -1.34 3.76 18.81
C GLN A 63 -1.41 5.09 18.06
N TRP A 64 -2.52 5.31 17.36
CA TRP A 64 -2.80 6.53 16.61
C TRP A 64 -4.07 7.17 17.13
N ARG A 65 -3.98 8.43 17.57
CA ARG A 65 -5.11 9.12 18.21
C ARG A 65 -5.46 10.40 17.48
N GLY A 66 -6.73 10.52 17.10
CA GLY A 66 -7.34 11.74 16.61
C GLY A 66 -7.46 12.80 17.73
N ALA A 67 -7.48 14.05 17.34
CA ALA A 67 -7.67 15.15 18.27
C ALA A 67 -9.13 15.20 18.76
N SER A 68 -9.34 15.58 20.04
CA SER A 68 -10.69 15.78 20.57
C SER A 68 -11.21 17.17 20.22
N GLY A 69 -12.52 17.29 20.05
CA GLY A 69 -13.20 18.57 19.86
C GLY A 69 -13.10 19.44 21.11
N GLU A 70 -13.10 20.75 20.90
CA GLU A 70 -13.09 21.73 21.98
C GLU A 70 -14.45 21.80 22.69
N SER A 71 -14.42 22.11 23.99
CA SER A 71 -15.66 22.35 24.73
C SER A 71 -16.33 23.65 24.28
N GLY A 72 -17.65 23.68 24.32
CA GLY A 72 -18.40 24.91 24.11
C GLY A 72 -18.10 25.98 25.18
N GLY A 73 -18.29 27.23 24.81
CA GLY A 73 -18.09 28.40 25.66
C GLY A 73 -19.39 29.17 25.94
N PRO A 74 -19.32 30.22 26.81
CA PRO A 74 -20.42 31.14 27.02
C PRO A 74 -20.68 32.00 25.77
N ALA A 75 -21.71 32.80 25.81
CA ALA A 75 -22.12 33.74 24.73
C ALA A 75 -22.31 33.02 23.38
N ASN A 76 -22.90 31.82 23.41
CA ASN A 76 -23.17 30.98 22.24
C ASN A 76 -21.95 30.61 21.44
N CYS A 77 -20.73 30.61 22.06
CA CYS A 77 -19.51 30.18 21.42
C CYS A 77 -19.48 28.65 21.34
N HIS A 78 -19.57 28.12 20.12
CA HIS A 78 -19.39 26.69 19.89
C HIS A 78 -17.92 26.30 19.93
N GLY A 79 -17.62 25.12 20.48
CA GLY A 79 -16.28 24.54 20.45
C GLY A 79 -15.85 24.25 19.02
N ARG A 80 -14.55 24.40 18.74
CA ARG A 80 -13.99 24.06 17.42
C ARG A 80 -14.00 22.55 17.20
N MET A 81 -14.38 22.13 16.02
CA MET A 81 -14.23 20.75 15.55
C MET A 81 -12.75 20.41 15.40
N ALA A 82 -12.39 19.19 15.76
CA ALA A 82 -11.04 18.71 15.56
C ALA A 82 -10.81 18.27 14.11
N GLU A 83 -9.58 18.43 13.64
CA GLU A 83 -9.17 17.94 12.32
C GLU A 83 -9.04 16.41 12.32
N ASP A 84 -9.36 15.80 11.19
CA ASP A 84 -9.19 14.37 10.99
C ASP A 84 -7.72 13.98 10.90
N LEU A 85 -7.37 12.85 11.52
CA LEU A 85 -6.04 12.25 11.39
C LEU A 85 -6.00 11.36 10.15
N VAL A 86 -5.22 11.75 9.14
CA VAL A 86 -5.03 10.95 7.94
C VAL A 86 -3.76 10.11 8.07
N LEU A 87 -3.92 8.78 7.98
CA LEU A 87 -2.85 7.80 7.92
C LEU A 87 -2.65 7.36 6.47
N LEU A 88 -1.46 7.58 5.94
CA LEU A 88 -1.12 7.21 4.57
C LEU A 88 -0.65 5.77 4.52
N VAL A 89 -1.19 5.01 3.56
CA VAL A 89 -0.87 3.61 3.33
C VAL A 89 -0.55 3.36 1.85
N PRO A 90 0.21 2.31 1.52
CA PRO A 90 0.42 1.91 0.14
C PRO A 90 -0.89 1.53 -0.54
N PRO A 91 -1.04 1.76 -1.86
CA PRO A 91 -2.11 1.14 -2.65
C PRO A 91 -2.04 -0.39 -2.54
N GLY A 92 -3.20 -1.05 -2.52
CA GLY A 92 -3.29 -2.51 -2.28
C GLY A 92 -3.27 -2.91 -0.80
N THR A 93 -3.38 -1.95 0.12
CA THR A 93 -3.51 -2.24 1.56
C THR A 93 -4.93 -2.67 1.90
N VAL A 94 -5.06 -3.83 2.53
CA VAL A 94 -6.31 -4.33 3.11
C VAL A 94 -6.38 -3.91 4.57
N VAL A 95 -7.49 -3.28 4.94
CA VAL A 95 -7.78 -2.88 6.32
C VAL A 95 -8.73 -3.90 6.92
N ILE A 96 -8.28 -4.60 7.95
CA ILE A 96 -9.03 -5.66 8.63
C ILE A 96 -9.26 -5.23 10.08
N ASP A 97 -10.48 -5.38 10.57
CA ASP A 97 -10.75 -5.24 11.99
C ASP A 97 -10.26 -6.51 12.72
N GLU A 98 -9.25 -6.36 13.57
CA GLU A 98 -8.63 -7.49 14.28
C GLU A 98 -9.61 -8.19 15.22
N THR A 99 -10.56 -7.45 15.78
CA THR A 99 -11.52 -7.99 16.76
C THR A 99 -12.56 -8.88 16.11
N THR A 100 -13.04 -8.49 14.93
CA THR A 100 -14.12 -9.19 14.20
C THR A 100 -13.59 -10.07 13.08
N GLY A 101 -12.34 -9.88 12.63
CA GLY A 101 -11.77 -10.52 11.46
C GLY A 101 -12.36 -10.03 10.13
N LEU A 102 -13.23 -9.01 10.15
CA LEU A 102 -13.88 -8.50 8.95
C LEU A 102 -12.96 -7.57 8.16
N VAL A 103 -12.93 -7.75 6.85
CA VAL A 103 -12.29 -6.81 5.93
C VAL A 103 -13.16 -5.55 5.87
N LEU A 104 -12.65 -4.45 6.38
CA LEU A 104 -13.33 -3.16 6.34
C LEU A 104 -13.28 -2.55 4.94
N LYS A 105 -12.11 -2.56 4.32
CA LYS A 105 -11.91 -2.10 2.95
C LYS A 105 -10.59 -2.62 2.37
N ASP A 106 -10.57 -2.82 1.06
CA ASP A 106 -9.39 -2.98 0.23
C ASP A 106 -9.10 -1.62 -0.44
N LEU A 107 -7.96 -1.02 -0.12
CA LEU A 107 -7.52 0.25 -0.66
C LEU A 107 -6.64 -0.01 -1.89
N ALA A 108 -7.24 -0.50 -2.97
CA ALA A 108 -6.55 -1.00 -4.15
C ALA A 108 -5.89 0.12 -4.97
N THR A 109 -6.56 1.28 -5.09
CA THR A 109 -6.12 2.37 -5.97
C THR A 109 -5.70 3.62 -5.18
N PRO A 110 -4.70 4.40 -5.68
CA PRO A 110 -4.33 5.67 -5.08
C PRO A 110 -5.52 6.62 -4.93
N GLY A 111 -5.62 7.30 -3.80
CA GLY A 111 -6.72 8.22 -3.47
C GLY A 111 -7.90 7.57 -2.76
N GLU A 112 -8.05 6.24 -2.79
CA GLU A 112 -9.07 5.56 -1.99
C GLU A 112 -8.83 5.76 -0.50
N SER A 113 -9.92 5.91 0.24
CA SER A 113 -9.88 6.12 1.68
C SER A 113 -11.02 5.42 2.41
N ILE A 114 -10.81 5.21 3.71
CA ILE A 114 -11.81 4.69 4.64
C ILE A 114 -11.71 5.44 5.97
N VAL A 115 -12.86 5.69 6.59
CA VAL A 115 -12.91 6.13 7.99
C VAL A 115 -12.68 4.90 8.87
N ALA A 116 -11.47 4.78 9.40
CA ALA A 116 -11.05 3.65 10.24
C ALA A 116 -11.65 3.71 11.65
N ALA A 117 -11.79 4.92 12.19
CA ALA A 117 -12.48 5.17 13.45
C ALA A 117 -13.16 6.55 13.38
N LYS A 118 -14.46 6.61 13.73
CA LYS A 118 -15.27 7.83 13.67
C LYS A 118 -15.11 8.66 14.94
N GLY A 119 -14.93 9.97 14.77
CA GLY A 119 -14.93 10.94 15.86
C GLY A 119 -16.25 11.01 16.59
N GLY A 120 -16.19 11.31 17.90
CA GLY A 120 -17.38 11.49 18.73
C GLY A 120 -18.06 12.83 18.43
N ALA A 121 -19.37 12.86 18.44
CA ALA A 121 -20.13 14.10 18.27
C ALA A 121 -19.99 15.03 19.47
N GLY A 122 -19.96 16.34 19.22
CA GLY A 122 -19.94 17.36 20.25
C GLY A 122 -21.18 17.38 21.10
N GLY A 123 -21.03 17.63 22.40
CA GLY A 123 -22.13 17.73 23.34
C GLY A 123 -22.92 19.03 23.17
N TRP A 124 -24.19 18.99 23.47
CA TRP A 124 -25.08 20.14 23.37
C TRP A 124 -24.97 21.06 24.58
N GLY A 125 -24.89 22.37 24.32
CA GLY A 125 -24.95 23.40 25.33
C GLY A 125 -26.38 23.60 25.85
N ASN A 126 -26.51 24.28 26.98
CA ASN A 126 -27.82 24.46 27.60
C ASN A 126 -28.81 25.28 26.75
N LEU A 127 -28.33 26.09 25.80
CA LEU A 127 -29.19 26.80 24.87
C LEU A 127 -30.07 25.83 24.03
N HIS A 128 -29.52 24.67 23.67
CA HIS A 128 -30.25 23.67 22.87
C HIS A 128 -31.53 23.14 23.57
N PHE A 129 -31.51 23.06 24.90
CA PHE A 129 -32.61 22.54 25.72
C PHE A 129 -33.66 23.57 26.07
N LYS A 130 -33.54 24.83 25.56
CA LYS A 130 -34.52 25.87 25.77
C LYS A 130 -35.82 25.54 25.08
N SER A 131 -36.92 25.58 25.83
CA SER A 131 -38.28 25.36 25.34
C SER A 131 -39.26 26.34 25.95
N SER A 132 -40.53 26.31 25.53
CA SER A 132 -41.63 27.14 26.12
C SER A 132 -41.85 26.84 27.60
N THR A 133 -41.68 25.59 27.99
CA THR A 133 -41.85 25.10 29.37
C THR A 133 -40.54 25.18 30.18
N ASN A 134 -39.38 25.05 29.58
CA ASN A 134 -38.08 25.17 30.22
C ASN A 134 -37.28 26.35 29.62
N ARG A 135 -37.50 27.56 30.17
CA ARG A 135 -36.89 28.80 29.65
C ARG A 135 -35.47 29.00 30.11
N ALA A 136 -35.01 28.31 31.16
CA ALA A 136 -33.67 28.45 31.75
C ALA A 136 -33.05 27.09 32.04
N PRO A 137 -32.84 26.23 31.02
CA PRO A 137 -32.30 24.89 31.20
C PRO A 137 -30.84 24.97 31.73
N ARG A 138 -30.54 24.06 32.64
CA ARG A 138 -29.17 23.86 33.18
C ARG A 138 -28.53 22.61 32.66
N GLU A 139 -29.22 21.89 31.82
CA GLU A 139 -28.79 20.62 31.23
C GLU A 139 -27.78 20.88 30.11
N THR A 140 -26.77 20.03 30.02
CA THR A 140 -25.79 19.96 28.93
C THR A 140 -25.46 18.51 28.71
N THR A 141 -25.07 18.14 27.51
CA THR A 141 -24.54 16.78 27.27
C THR A 141 -23.01 16.79 27.23
N PRO A 142 -22.38 15.74 27.73
CA PRO A 142 -20.96 15.49 27.43
C PRO A 142 -20.84 15.19 25.93
N GLY A 143 -19.66 15.45 25.36
CA GLY A 143 -19.39 14.96 24.02
C GLY A 143 -19.35 13.43 24.00
N GLU A 144 -19.67 12.86 22.86
CA GLU A 144 -19.59 11.42 22.66
C GLU A 144 -18.12 10.96 22.62
N LYS A 145 -17.89 9.72 23.02
CA LYS A 145 -16.58 9.11 22.89
C LYS A 145 -16.32 8.77 21.42
N GLY A 146 -15.11 9.03 20.94
CA GLY A 146 -14.66 8.56 19.64
C GLY A 146 -14.52 7.04 19.62
N GLU A 147 -14.64 6.46 18.45
CA GLU A 147 -14.44 5.03 18.24
C GLU A 147 -12.98 4.62 18.49
N VAL A 148 -12.80 3.42 19.05
CA VAL A 148 -11.49 2.78 19.20
C VAL A 148 -11.55 1.44 18.49
N ARG A 149 -10.59 1.18 17.58
CA ARG A 149 -10.49 -0.08 16.86
C ARG A 149 -9.05 -0.57 16.84
N ARG A 150 -8.89 -1.88 16.86
CA ARG A 150 -7.64 -2.56 16.55
C ARG A 150 -7.70 -3.03 15.12
N LEU A 151 -6.73 -2.63 14.34
CA LEU A 151 -6.69 -2.89 12.92
C LEU A 151 -5.45 -3.69 12.58
N LEU A 152 -5.64 -4.68 11.73
CA LEU A 152 -4.60 -5.39 11.04
C LEU A 152 -4.56 -4.85 9.61
N LEU A 153 -3.43 -4.29 9.24
CA LEU A 153 -3.17 -3.83 7.88
C LEU A 153 -2.32 -4.86 7.18
N GLU A 154 -2.75 -5.30 6.01
CA GLU A 154 -2.02 -6.24 5.17
C GLU A 154 -1.88 -5.68 3.76
N LEU A 155 -0.65 -5.64 3.27
CA LEU A 155 -0.35 -5.21 1.91
C LEU A 155 -0.50 -6.40 0.97
N LYS A 156 -1.50 -6.36 0.08
CA LYS A 156 -1.74 -7.41 -0.93
C LYS A 156 -0.80 -7.30 -2.14
N VAL A 157 -0.40 -6.09 -2.50
CA VAL A 157 0.54 -5.86 -3.60
C VAL A 157 1.94 -6.12 -3.07
N ILE A 158 2.60 -7.12 -3.64
CA ILE A 158 3.93 -7.53 -3.18
C ILE A 158 5.01 -6.75 -3.92
N ALA A 159 4.79 -6.43 -5.20
CA ALA A 159 5.72 -5.68 -6.01
C ALA A 159 5.01 -5.02 -7.20
N ASP A 160 5.52 -3.85 -7.60
CA ASP A 160 5.09 -3.18 -8.82
C ASP A 160 5.62 -3.93 -10.05
N VAL A 161 6.82 -4.54 -9.91
CA VAL A 161 7.53 -5.27 -10.95
C VAL A 161 8.02 -6.61 -10.45
N GLY A 162 7.69 -7.69 -11.16
CA GLY A 162 8.16 -9.05 -10.87
C GLY A 162 9.22 -9.52 -11.86
N LEU A 163 10.37 -9.98 -11.36
CA LEU A 163 11.40 -10.66 -12.17
C LEU A 163 11.02 -12.13 -12.35
N VAL A 164 10.88 -12.57 -13.58
CA VAL A 164 10.62 -13.96 -13.95
C VAL A 164 11.74 -14.48 -14.86
N GLY A 165 12.02 -15.76 -14.81
CA GLY A 165 13.11 -16.37 -15.59
C GLY A 165 13.65 -17.62 -14.94
N LYS A 166 14.44 -18.40 -15.68
CA LYS A 166 15.11 -19.62 -15.16
C LYS A 166 16.00 -19.35 -13.95
N PRO A 167 16.31 -20.34 -13.09
CA PRO A 167 17.36 -20.22 -12.08
C PRO A 167 18.65 -19.79 -12.76
N ASN A 168 19.46 -19.05 -12.02
CA ASN A 168 20.75 -18.52 -12.46
C ASN A 168 20.73 -17.56 -13.66
N ALA A 169 19.53 -17.20 -14.16
CA ALA A 169 19.39 -16.17 -15.20
C ALA A 169 19.83 -14.76 -14.75
N GLY A 170 20.27 -14.58 -13.49
CA GLY A 170 20.79 -13.32 -12.99
C GLY A 170 19.72 -12.42 -12.32
N LYS A 171 18.53 -12.92 -12.01
CA LYS A 171 17.43 -12.16 -11.39
C LYS A 171 17.84 -11.50 -10.07
N SER A 172 18.36 -12.28 -9.11
CA SER A 172 18.76 -11.78 -7.79
C SER A 172 19.95 -10.82 -7.87
N THR A 173 20.86 -11.03 -8.83
CA THR A 173 21.97 -10.12 -9.11
C THR A 173 21.44 -8.78 -9.66
N LEU A 174 20.51 -8.84 -10.58
CA LEU A 174 19.85 -7.66 -11.15
C LEU A 174 19.08 -6.89 -10.06
N LEU A 175 18.30 -7.58 -9.22
CA LEU A 175 17.61 -7.01 -8.08
C LEU A 175 18.58 -6.28 -7.15
N SER A 176 19.69 -6.93 -6.78
CA SER A 176 20.71 -6.36 -5.89
C SER A 176 21.39 -5.13 -6.48
N ARG A 177 21.52 -5.06 -7.81
CA ARG A 177 22.14 -3.95 -8.51
C ARG A 177 21.22 -2.74 -8.66
N LEU A 178 19.93 -2.97 -8.88
CA LEU A 178 18.93 -1.93 -9.04
C LEU A 178 18.40 -1.38 -7.71
N SER A 179 18.40 -2.20 -6.66
CA SER A 179 17.89 -1.81 -5.35
C SER A 179 18.81 -0.80 -4.65
N ARG A 180 18.21 0.25 -4.09
CA ARG A 180 18.91 1.30 -3.31
C ARG A 180 19.46 0.80 -1.97
N ALA A 181 18.83 -0.20 -1.39
CA ALA A 181 19.22 -0.89 -0.17
C ALA A 181 19.46 -2.37 -0.48
N ARG A 182 20.14 -3.11 0.42
CA ARG A 182 20.22 -4.56 0.27
C ARG A 182 18.83 -5.14 0.18
N PRO A 183 18.54 -6.00 -0.84
CA PRO A 183 17.25 -6.67 -0.93
C PRO A 183 16.94 -7.42 0.36
N GLU A 184 15.73 -7.30 0.83
CA GLU A 184 15.26 -7.98 2.03
C GLU A 184 14.47 -9.23 1.65
N ILE A 185 14.69 -10.31 2.39
CA ILE A 185 13.89 -11.53 2.27
C ILE A 185 12.57 -11.26 2.98
N ALA A 186 11.48 -11.28 2.24
CA ALA A 186 10.16 -11.12 2.81
C ALA A 186 9.66 -12.45 3.37
N ASP A 187 9.28 -12.44 4.66
CA ASP A 187 8.79 -13.63 5.38
C ASP A 187 7.26 -13.68 5.30
N TYR A 188 6.75 -14.23 4.21
CA TYR A 188 5.32 -14.43 4.06
C TYR A 188 4.90 -15.79 4.65
N ALA A 189 3.92 -15.79 5.54
CA ALA A 189 3.44 -16.98 6.26
C ALA A 189 2.91 -18.11 5.36
N PHE A 190 2.76 -17.81 4.05
CA PHE A 190 2.19 -18.73 3.04
C PHE A 190 3.18 -19.05 1.90
N THR A 191 4.49 -18.81 2.07
CA THR A 191 5.51 -19.12 1.05
C THR A 191 6.54 -20.11 1.54
N THR A 192 6.73 -21.18 0.78
CA THR A 192 7.80 -22.17 1.03
C THR A 192 9.17 -21.64 0.60
N LYS A 193 9.22 -20.75 -0.41
CA LYS A 193 10.42 -20.01 -0.83
C LYS A 193 10.12 -18.52 -0.71
N LYS A 194 10.89 -17.82 0.10
CA LYS A 194 10.72 -16.41 0.40
C LYS A 194 11.18 -15.55 -0.78
N PRO A 195 10.34 -14.67 -1.34
CA PRO A 195 10.76 -13.75 -2.38
C PRO A 195 11.74 -12.72 -1.82
N MET A 196 12.67 -12.28 -2.66
CA MET A 196 13.54 -11.15 -2.34
C MET A 196 12.92 -9.88 -2.91
N LEU A 197 12.74 -8.88 -2.06
CA LEU A 197 12.19 -7.57 -2.45
C LEU A 197 13.27 -6.50 -2.40
N GLY A 198 13.24 -5.60 -3.37
CA GLY A 198 14.11 -4.43 -3.41
C GLY A 198 13.35 -3.18 -3.81
N ILE A 199 13.60 -2.07 -3.10
CA ILE A 199 13.07 -0.76 -3.47
C ILE A 199 14.03 -0.12 -4.47
N VAL A 200 13.54 0.16 -5.67
CA VAL A 200 14.27 0.82 -6.76
C VAL A 200 13.88 2.29 -6.79
N ALA A 201 14.82 3.18 -6.50
CA ALA A 201 14.60 4.62 -6.59
C ALA A 201 14.85 5.12 -8.02
N VAL A 202 13.86 5.74 -8.63
CA VAL A 202 13.96 6.35 -9.97
C VAL A 202 14.32 7.83 -9.84
N SER A 203 13.74 8.53 -8.85
CA SER A 203 14.03 9.93 -8.54
C SER A 203 13.95 10.16 -7.02
N ARG A 204 14.05 11.43 -6.58
CA ARG A 204 13.91 11.77 -5.14
C ARG A 204 12.55 11.40 -4.57
N ASP A 205 11.51 11.51 -5.38
CA ASP A 205 10.10 11.37 -4.95
C ASP A 205 9.41 10.16 -5.57
N ARG A 206 10.16 9.32 -6.29
CA ARG A 206 9.58 8.17 -7.00
C ARG A 206 10.42 6.94 -6.83
N SER A 207 9.79 5.88 -6.34
CA SER A 207 10.34 4.54 -6.20
C SER A 207 9.30 3.51 -6.63
N PHE A 208 9.73 2.30 -6.87
CA PHE A 208 8.87 1.13 -7.06
C PHE A 208 9.49 -0.10 -6.40
N VAL A 209 8.66 -1.09 -6.11
CA VAL A 209 9.08 -2.35 -5.51
C VAL A 209 9.34 -3.38 -6.61
N LEU A 210 10.55 -3.92 -6.64
CA LEU A 210 10.96 -4.99 -7.54
C LEU A 210 11.07 -6.30 -6.74
N ALA A 211 10.42 -7.37 -7.20
CA ALA A 211 10.48 -8.69 -6.57
C ALA A 211 11.24 -9.68 -7.44
N ASP A 212 12.20 -10.39 -6.85
CA ASP A 212 12.71 -11.64 -7.44
C ASP A 212 11.72 -12.75 -7.10
N LEU A 213 11.08 -13.27 -8.12
CA LEU A 213 10.09 -14.32 -7.99
C LEU A 213 10.79 -15.68 -8.21
N PRO A 214 11.22 -16.39 -7.13
CA PRO A 214 11.87 -17.68 -7.24
C PRO A 214 10.88 -18.77 -7.62
N GLY A 215 11.16 -19.62 -8.59
CA GLY A 215 10.49 -20.91 -8.73
C GLY A 215 9.56 -21.13 -9.92
N LEU A 216 9.62 -20.32 -10.99
CA LEU A 216 9.07 -20.74 -12.29
C LEU A 216 10.02 -21.76 -12.91
N ILE A 217 9.93 -23.04 -12.55
CA ILE A 217 10.67 -24.14 -13.18
C ILE A 217 10.04 -25.47 -12.91
N GLU A 218 9.99 -26.24 -14.00
CA GLU A 218 9.83 -27.69 -14.12
C GLU A 218 9.05 -28.39 -13.01
N GLY A 219 7.76 -28.63 -13.23
CA GLY A 219 6.94 -29.45 -12.36
C GLY A 219 5.88 -28.72 -11.55
N ALA A 220 5.69 -27.42 -11.68
CA ALA A 220 4.62 -26.71 -10.97
C ALA A 220 3.22 -27.24 -11.34
N HIS A 221 3.04 -27.76 -12.56
CA HIS A 221 1.82 -28.40 -13.03
C HIS A 221 1.69 -29.87 -12.59
N ALA A 222 2.75 -30.49 -12.09
CA ALA A 222 2.74 -31.91 -11.67
C ALA A 222 2.28 -32.12 -10.21
N GLY A 223 1.67 -31.14 -9.56
CA GLY A 223 1.04 -31.30 -8.25
C GLY A 223 1.99 -31.39 -7.04
N ILE A 224 3.27 -31.15 -7.21
CA ILE A 224 4.24 -31.11 -6.11
C ILE A 224 4.33 -29.68 -5.57
N GLY A 225 3.33 -29.26 -4.87
CA GLY A 225 3.28 -28.35 -3.73
C GLY A 225 3.80 -26.91 -3.83
N LEU A 226 4.45 -26.43 -4.88
CA LEU A 226 5.08 -25.10 -4.92
C LEU A 226 4.41 -24.10 -5.89
N GLY A 227 3.53 -24.57 -6.79
CA GLY A 227 3.00 -23.77 -7.90
C GLY A 227 1.96 -22.73 -7.49
N HIS A 228 0.94 -23.11 -6.72
CA HIS A 228 -0.23 -22.26 -6.47
C HIS A 228 0.01 -21.10 -5.53
N GLU A 229 0.86 -21.24 -4.52
CA GLU A 229 1.12 -20.17 -3.56
C GLU A 229 2.05 -19.11 -4.14
N PHE A 230 3.03 -19.54 -4.93
CA PHE A 230 3.98 -18.67 -5.60
C PHE A 230 3.31 -17.80 -6.69
N LEU A 231 2.42 -18.38 -7.45
CA LEU A 231 1.75 -17.70 -8.54
C LEU A 231 0.74 -16.64 -8.05
N ARG A 232 0.26 -16.75 -6.80
CA ARG A 232 -0.45 -15.63 -6.14
C ARG A 232 0.44 -14.40 -5.97
N HIS A 233 1.77 -14.55 -5.92
CA HIS A 233 2.68 -13.41 -5.85
C HIS A 233 2.90 -12.77 -7.21
N VAL A 234 2.96 -13.59 -8.26
CA VAL A 234 3.02 -13.10 -9.64
C VAL A 234 1.71 -12.39 -10.01
N GLU A 235 0.55 -12.85 -9.52
CA GLU A 235 -0.74 -12.17 -9.66
C GLU A 235 -0.74 -10.75 -9.11
N ARG A 236 0.17 -10.44 -8.22
CA ARG A 236 0.26 -9.15 -7.50
C ARG A 236 1.36 -8.23 -8.03
N ALA A 237 2.13 -8.66 -9.02
CA ALA A 237 3.06 -7.80 -9.72
C ALA A 237 2.32 -7.09 -10.87
N GLY A 238 2.48 -5.76 -10.98
CA GLY A 238 1.85 -4.98 -12.06
C GLY A 238 2.45 -5.29 -13.42
N ILE A 239 3.79 -5.37 -13.50
CA ILE A 239 4.58 -5.60 -14.72
C ILE A 239 5.49 -6.80 -14.52
N LEU A 240 5.73 -7.57 -15.56
CA LEU A 240 6.69 -8.66 -15.56
C LEU A 240 7.96 -8.28 -16.33
N VAL A 241 9.13 -8.47 -15.72
CA VAL A 241 10.42 -8.40 -16.40
C VAL A 241 10.93 -9.82 -16.57
N HIS A 242 10.89 -10.30 -17.81
CA HIS A 242 11.34 -11.64 -18.16
C HIS A 242 12.84 -11.64 -18.46
N VAL A 243 13.59 -12.31 -17.62
CA VAL A 243 15.05 -12.37 -17.68
C VAL A 243 15.46 -13.66 -18.40
N VAL A 244 16.04 -13.52 -19.58
CA VAL A 244 16.56 -14.62 -20.39
C VAL A 244 18.09 -14.65 -20.31
N GLU A 245 18.65 -15.81 -19.98
CA GLU A 245 20.10 -16.03 -19.98
C GLU A 245 20.57 -16.41 -21.40
N PRO A 246 21.59 -15.73 -21.98
CA PRO A 246 22.03 -16.00 -23.35
C PRO A 246 22.77 -17.33 -23.51
N ALA A 247 23.45 -17.78 -22.45
CA ALA A 247 24.23 -19.01 -22.44
C ALA A 247 23.95 -19.80 -21.14
N PRO A 248 22.80 -20.52 -21.07
CA PRO A 248 22.46 -21.30 -19.89
C PRO A 248 23.47 -22.42 -19.63
N ALA A 249 23.82 -22.62 -18.36
CA ALA A 249 24.81 -23.63 -17.96
C ALA A 249 24.37 -25.07 -18.26
N ASP A 250 23.07 -25.31 -18.42
CA ASP A 250 22.49 -26.60 -18.80
C ASP A 250 22.48 -26.84 -20.33
N GLY A 251 23.03 -25.93 -21.12
CA GLY A 251 23.06 -25.99 -22.58
C GLY A 251 21.70 -25.87 -23.27
N SER A 252 20.66 -25.48 -22.55
CA SER A 252 19.33 -25.31 -23.11
C SER A 252 19.24 -24.06 -24.01
N ASP A 253 18.36 -24.11 -25.01
CA ASP A 253 18.12 -23.00 -25.92
C ASP A 253 17.39 -21.84 -25.20
N PRO A 254 17.97 -20.60 -25.19
CA PRO A 254 17.34 -19.42 -24.60
C PRO A 254 15.95 -19.09 -25.13
N LEU A 255 15.70 -19.32 -26.42
CA LEU A 255 14.40 -19.04 -27.06
C LEU A 255 13.35 -20.04 -26.61
N LEU A 256 13.70 -21.30 -26.46
CA LEU A 256 12.81 -22.34 -25.93
C LEU A 256 12.53 -22.10 -24.43
N ASN A 257 13.54 -21.66 -23.66
CA ASN A 257 13.37 -21.32 -22.25
C ASN A 257 12.39 -20.16 -22.05
N TYR A 258 12.47 -19.12 -22.88
CA TYR A 258 11.51 -18.03 -22.87
C TYR A 258 10.08 -18.53 -23.11
N ARG A 259 9.88 -19.36 -24.15
CA ARG A 259 8.55 -19.92 -24.48
C ARG A 259 8.00 -20.78 -23.35
N ALA A 260 8.82 -21.67 -22.79
CA ALA A 260 8.41 -22.58 -21.73
C ALA A 260 7.88 -21.82 -20.50
N ILE A 261 8.60 -20.77 -20.07
CA ILE A 261 8.17 -19.94 -18.94
C ILE A 261 6.88 -19.16 -19.29
N ARG A 262 6.79 -18.65 -20.51
CA ARG A 262 5.60 -17.91 -20.95
C ARG A 262 4.36 -18.82 -20.97
N ASP A 263 4.50 -20.03 -21.48
CA ASP A 263 3.43 -21.04 -21.53
C ASP A 263 3.01 -21.45 -20.11
N GLU A 264 3.95 -21.56 -19.18
CA GLU A 264 3.67 -21.88 -17.78
C GLU A 264 2.86 -20.77 -17.10
N LEU A 265 3.21 -19.49 -17.31
CA LEU A 265 2.46 -18.35 -16.82
C LEU A 265 1.01 -18.34 -17.35
N VAL A 266 0.83 -18.58 -18.64
CA VAL A 266 -0.50 -18.60 -19.28
C VAL A 266 -1.35 -19.78 -18.81
N ARG A 267 -0.74 -20.97 -18.64
CA ARG A 267 -1.43 -22.15 -18.11
C ARG A 267 -1.93 -21.97 -16.70
N TYR A 268 -1.19 -21.21 -15.93
CA TYR A 268 -1.57 -20.93 -14.54
C TYR A 268 -2.73 -19.93 -14.45
N ASP A 269 -2.62 -18.78 -15.10
CA ASP A 269 -3.67 -17.77 -15.20
C ASP A 269 -3.52 -16.99 -16.52
N GLU A 270 -4.56 -17.05 -17.35
CA GLU A 270 -4.61 -16.30 -18.60
C GLU A 270 -4.37 -14.78 -18.40
N ARG A 271 -4.74 -14.24 -17.23
CA ARG A 271 -4.51 -12.84 -16.89
C ARG A 271 -3.03 -12.50 -16.81
N LEU A 272 -2.19 -13.44 -16.35
CA LEU A 272 -0.73 -13.25 -16.33
C LEU A 272 -0.15 -13.19 -17.74
N GLY A 273 -0.72 -13.99 -18.66
CA GLY A 273 -0.35 -13.95 -20.07
C GLY A 273 -0.65 -12.62 -20.76
N ARG A 274 -1.60 -11.85 -20.26
CA ARG A 274 -2.03 -10.55 -20.81
C ARG A 274 -1.33 -9.35 -20.15
N ARG A 275 -0.55 -9.56 -19.08
CA ARG A 275 0.14 -8.48 -18.39
C ARG A 275 1.23 -7.85 -19.25
N PRO A 276 1.50 -6.56 -19.03
CA PRO A 276 2.65 -5.90 -19.59
C PRO A 276 3.94 -6.66 -19.26
N GLU A 277 4.72 -7.00 -20.28
CA GLU A 277 5.95 -7.75 -20.16
C GLU A 277 7.09 -7.01 -20.86
N ILE A 278 8.20 -6.85 -20.15
CA ILE A 278 9.47 -6.36 -20.68
C ILE A 278 10.41 -7.56 -20.73
N VAL A 279 10.94 -7.88 -21.91
CA VAL A 279 11.87 -8.99 -22.09
C VAL A 279 13.30 -8.45 -22.12
N ILE A 280 14.17 -9.04 -21.30
CA ILE A 280 15.59 -8.69 -21.25
C ILE A 280 16.47 -9.92 -21.46
N VAL A 281 17.61 -9.71 -22.09
CA VAL A 281 18.72 -10.70 -22.11
C VAL A 281 19.74 -10.25 -21.08
N SER A 282 19.95 -11.08 -20.05
CA SER A 282 20.93 -10.82 -19.00
C SER A 282 22.37 -11.11 -19.45
N LYS A 283 23.35 -10.75 -18.60
CA LYS A 283 24.76 -11.02 -18.84
C LYS A 283 25.27 -10.49 -20.21
N ALA A 284 24.88 -9.26 -20.53
CA ALA A 284 25.21 -8.62 -21.80
C ALA A 284 26.71 -8.54 -22.11
N GLU A 285 27.55 -8.78 -21.14
CA GLU A 285 29.01 -8.88 -21.28
C GLU A 285 29.48 -10.20 -21.93
N LEU A 286 28.60 -11.21 -22.05
CA LEU A 286 28.98 -12.49 -22.65
C LEU A 286 28.92 -12.42 -24.19
N PRO A 287 29.85 -13.11 -24.89
CA PRO A 287 29.78 -13.22 -26.34
C PRO A 287 28.51 -13.94 -26.78
N GLY A 288 27.97 -13.55 -27.94
CA GLY A 288 26.72 -14.13 -28.49
C GLY A 288 25.42 -13.53 -27.92
N THR A 289 25.49 -12.65 -26.93
CA THR A 289 24.29 -12.04 -26.32
C THR A 289 23.47 -11.24 -27.32
N GLU A 290 24.14 -10.53 -28.24
CA GLU A 290 23.46 -9.69 -29.24
C GLU A 290 22.68 -10.54 -30.23
N GLU A 291 23.24 -11.68 -30.65
CA GLU A 291 22.57 -12.63 -31.56
C GLU A 291 21.29 -13.18 -30.92
N ILE A 292 21.34 -13.55 -29.64
CA ILE A 292 20.17 -14.03 -28.89
C ILE A 292 19.14 -12.92 -28.70
N ARG A 293 19.58 -11.68 -28.42
CA ARG A 293 18.70 -10.51 -28.31
C ARG A 293 17.92 -10.27 -29.60
N GLU A 294 18.63 -10.29 -30.76
CA GLU A 294 18.00 -10.11 -32.08
C GLU A 294 17.04 -11.25 -32.42
N ALA A 295 17.42 -12.48 -32.14
CA ALA A 295 16.57 -13.66 -32.36
C ALA A 295 15.28 -13.60 -31.51
N LEU A 296 15.40 -13.23 -30.23
CA LEU A 296 14.24 -13.02 -29.34
C LEU A 296 13.37 -11.87 -29.82
N SER A 297 13.97 -10.73 -30.20
CA SER A 297 13.26 -9.57 -30.72
C SER A 297 12.47 -9.89 -31.97
N ALA A 298 13.06 -10.63 -32.90
CA ALA A 298 12.38 -11.12 -34.11
C ALA A 298 11.23 -12.09 -33.79
N GLN A 299 11.42 -12.98 -32.82
CA GLN A 299 10.39 -13.95 -32.42
C GLN A 299 9.20 -13.30 -31.73
N ILE A 300 9.43 -12.29 -30.86
CA ILE A 300 8.42 -11.67 -30.02
C ILE A 300 7.75 -10.50 -30.75
N GLY A 301 8.41 -9.94 -31.77
CA GLY A 301 7.96 -8.74 -32.48
C GLY A 301 8.03 -7.46 -31.63
N ARG A 302 8.89 -7.45 -30.59
CA ARG A 302 9.08 -6.32 -29.67
C ARG A 302 10.56 -6.13 -29.40
N ASP A 303 10.89 -4.93 -28.92
CA ASP A 303 12.24 -4.62 -28.49
C ASP A 303 12.65 -5.42 -27.25
N VAL A 304 13.83 -6.05 -27.32
CA VAL A 304 14.46 -6.81 -26.24
C VAL A 304 15.70 -6.06 -25.79
N ILE A 305 15.85 -5.84 -24.47
CA ILE A 305 16.92 -5.05 -23.90
C ILE A 305 18.04 -5.99 -23.42
N ALA A 306 19.27 -5.78 -23.90
CA ALA A 306 20.44 -6.45 -23.34
C ALA A 306 20.91 -5.71 -22.08
N VAL A 307 21.07 -6.45 -20.97
CA VAL A 307 21.39 -5.89 -19.65
C VAL A 307 22.52 -6.67 -18.97
N SER A 308 23.47 -5.93 -18.42
CA SER A 308 24.50 -6.50 -17.53
C SER A 308 24.41 -5.91 -16.14
N ALA A 309 24.08 -6.73 -15.16
CA ALA A 309 24.11 -6.34 -13.75
C ALA A 309 25.54 -6.06 -13.24
N VAL A 310 26.56 -6.66 -13.87
CA VAL A 310 27.97 -6.50 -13.52
C VAL A 310 28.52 -5.18 -14.03
N THR A 311 28.41 -4.93 -15.34
CA THR A 311 28.96 -3.73 -15.98
C THR A 311 28.06 -2.50 -15.85
N GLY A 312 26.75 -2.69 -15.62
CA GLY A 312 25.75 -1.62 -15.61
C GLY A 312 25.15 -1.32 -16.97
N GLN A 313 25.60 -1.99 -18.04
CA GLN A 313 25.10 -1.80 -19.39
C GLN A 313 23.58 -2.06 -19.45
N GLY A 314 22.83 -1.20 -20.10
CA GLY A 314 21.40 -1.35 -20.36
C GLY A 314 20.48 -1.12 -19.16
N LEU A 315 21.00 -0.88 -17.95
CA LEU A 315 20.17 -0.70 -16.74
C LEU A 315 19.28 0.54 -16.84
N ASP A 316 19.82 1.67 -17.31
CA ASP A 316 19.03 2.90 -17.46
C ASP A 316 17.89 2.74 -18.48
N ARG A 317 18.15 2.01 -19.58
CA ARG A 317 17.14 1.68 -20.58
C ARG A 317 16.03 0.81 -20.01
N LEU A 318 16.40 -0.19 -19.19
CA LEU A 318 15.45 -1.04 -18.48
C LEU A 318 14.61 -0.22 -17.48
N LEU A 319 15.24 0.63 -16.66
CA LEU A 319 14.53 1.49 -15.72
C LEU A 319 13.54 2.41 -16.42
N ASN A 320 13.94 3.06 -17.52
CA ASN A 320 13.06 3.92 -18.29
C ASN A 320 11.88 3.13 -18.91
N ALA A 321 12.11 1.92 -19.40
CA ALA A 321 11.05 1.06 -19.93
C ALA A 321 10.04 0.65 -18.84
N ILE A 322 10.53 0.30 -17.64
CA ILE A 322 9.67 -0.02 -16.49
C ILE A 322 8.82 1.20 -16.11
N VAL A 323 9.45 2.37 -15.95
CA VAL A 323 8.75 3.61 -15.56
C VAL A 323 7.67 3.97 -16.57
N THR A 324 8.00 3.91 -17.86
CA THR A 324 7.03 4.19 -18.94
C THR A 324 5.82 3.26 -18.87
N GLN A 325 6.06 1.98 -18.54
CA GLN A 325 4.99 0.99 -18.45
C GLN A 325 4.16 1.16 -17.15
N LEU A 326 4.78 1.58 -16.03
CA LEU A 326 4.08 1.90 -14.77
C LEU A 326 3.20 3.15 -14.90
N ASP A 327 3.55 4.07 -15.82
CA ASP A 327 2.78 5.28 -16.09
C ASP A 327 1.69 5.07 -17.15
N ALA A 328 1.69 3.94 -17.83
CA ALA A 328 0.64 3.62 -18.80
C ALA A 328 -0.69 3.41 -18.06
N PRO A 329 -1.79 4.02 -18.54
CA PRO A 329 -3.11 3.97 -17.91
C PRO A 329 -3.72 2.56 -17.92
#